data_d65ecbbf8a884ceb580dfe410730891b
#
_entry.id   d65ecbbf8a884ceb580dfe410730891b
#
_cell.length_a   1.000
_cell.length_b   1.000
_cell.length_c   1.000
_cell.angle_alpha   90.00
_cell.angle_beta   90.00
_cell.angle_gamma   90.00
#
_symmetry.space_group_name_H-M   'P 1'
#
loop_
_entity.id
_entity.type
_entity.pdbx_description
1 polymer ?
#
loop_
_entity_poly.entity_id
_entity_poly.type
_entity_poly.pdbx_seq_one_letter_code
_entity_poly.pdbx_strand_id
1 'polypeptide(L)'
;MNRELIVNVNPTEISIALCEDKVLVELNKEQCQTGFSVGDIYLGKVRKIMPGLNAAFVNIGHEKDAFIHYLDLGSQFPSLQKLVASQQPGKRGMRVEGMKLEPPVEKTGKIGDYLQVGQNIMVQIAKEAISTKGPRLTSDISLAGRNVVLVPFSSKVFLSQKIRSADEKKRLKRIAAAVLPKNFGVIIRTAAMEAKDEDIEHDIQSQIDRWRKTCAAIKKSTPPAQLMSEMNRANTIIRDSLNGSFSQIAVDDEAMYNDIRNYIRLIEPEKEKIVKLYRGNVPIFDNFDISKQIKSLFAKYVSLRRGAYLIIEHTEAMNVIDVNSGNRTKAEDNQEQTAMDVNLAAAKEIARQLRLRDLGGIVIIDFIDLHKAQNKQALFDEMVKLMSTDKAKHTVLPLTKFGLMQITRQRVRPVAVESVSDVCPTCNGSGKIEPTVLLDKKIENQISFLTQDRGHKYIKLVVSPYVAAFLRKGIWSLRRRWEWKYKLRLRVVEDQSLGIVEVHYHDDKDNDLINK
;
A
#
# COMPACT_ATOMS: atom_id res chain seq x y z
N MET A 1 -10.70 -21.78 -12.48
CA MET A 1 -9.93 -20.61 -12.05
C MET A 1 -8.65 -21.13 -11.42
N ASN A 2 -7.54 -20.89 -12.08
CA ASN A 2 -6.24 -21.39 -11.68
C ASN A 2 -5.44 -20.25 -11.03
N ARG A 3 -4.92 -20.43 -9.83
CA ARG A 3 -4.15 -19.44 -9.10
C ARG A 3 -2.68 -19.79 -9.04
N GLU A 4 -1.84 -18.81 -9.32
CA GLU A 4 -0.40 -18.93 -9.28
C GLU A 4 0.18 -17.79 -8.43
N LEU A 5 1.13 -18.12 -7.55
CA LEU A 5 1.88 -17.14 -6.76
C LEU A 5 3.31 -17.13 -7.28
N ILE A 6 3.78 -15.97 -7.70
CA ILE A 6 5.13 -15.77 -8.20
C ILE A 6 5.86 -14.80 -7.28
N VAL A 7 6.98 -15.24 -6.73
CA VAL A 7 7.78 -14.48 -5.77
C VAL A 7 9.15 -14.20 -6.38
N ASN A 8 9.45 -12.93 -6.53
CA ASN A 8 10.75 -12.44 -6.98
C ASN A 8 11.46 -11.76 -5.80
N VAL A 9 12.66 -12.23 -5.48
CA VAL A 9 13.46 -11.74 -4.36
C VAL A 9 14.68 -11.02 -4.90
N ASN A 10 14.75 -9.72 -4.67
CA ASN A 10 15.92 -8.90 -4.94
C ASN A 10 16.60 -8.52 -3.61
N PRO A 11 17.87 -8.09 -3.60
CA PRO A 11 18.57 -7.71 -2.37
C PRO A 11 17.89 -6.61 -1.55
N THR A 12 17.07 -5.77 -2.17
CA THR A 12 16.39 -4.64 -1.54
C THR A 12 14.88 -4.83 -1.39
N GLU A 13 14.26 -5.68 -2.22
CA GLU A 13 12.80 -5.79 -2.31
C GLU A 13 12.37 -7.22 -2.63
N ILE A 14 11.30 -7.68 -1.99
CA ILE A 14 10.57 -8.89 -2.34
C ILE A 14 9.30 -8.47 -3.04
N SER A 15 9.14 -8.91 -4.29
CA SER A 15 7.94 -8.66 -5.08
C SER A 15 7.12 -9.94 -5.21
N ILE A 16 5.85 -9.89 -4.82
CA ILE A 16 4.94 -11.04 -4.80
C ILE A 16 3.76 -10.74 -5.71
N ALA A 17 3.63 -11.53 -6.76
CA ALA A 17 2.54 -11.43 -7.73
C ALA A 17 1.58 -12.60 -7.57
N LEU A 18 0.29 -12.29 -7.40
CA LEU A 18 -0.79 -13.27 -7.47
C LEU A 18 -1.47 -13.17 -8.84
N CYS A 19 -1.48 -14.28 -9.57
CA CYS A 19 -2.13 -14.39 -10.86
C CYS A 19 -3.36 -15.31 -10.77
N GLU A 20 -4.41 -14.96 -11.50
CA GLU A 20 -5.61 -15.79 -11.73
C GLU A 20 -5.73 -16.03 -13.24
N ASP A 21 -5.67 -17.31 -13.66
CA ASP A 21 -5.64 -17.71 -15.07
C ASP A 21 -4.59 -16.91 -15.89
N LYS A 22 -3.37 -16.77 -15.32
CA LYS A 22 -2.22 -16.00 -15.85
C LYS A 22 -2.41 -14.48 -15.90
N VAL A 23 -3.50 -13.95 -15.37
CA VAL A 23 -3.75 -12.51 -15.28
C VAL A 23 -3.36 -12.01 -13.89
N LEU A 24 -2.50 -11.01 -13.81
CA LEU A 24 -2.07 -10.40 -12.57
C LEU A 24 -3.26 -9.72 -11.86
N VAL A 25 -3.56 -10.14 -10.62
CA VAL A 25 -4.68 -9.60 -9.82
C VAL A 25 -4.26 -8.91 -8.53
N GLU A 26 -3.08 -9.25 -8.01
CA GLU A 26 -2.51 -8.60 -6.83
C GLU A 26 -0.99 -8.53 -6.97
N LEU A 27 -0.40 -7.37 -6.69
CA LEU A 27 1.03 -7.16 -6.63
C LEU A 27 1.39 -6.58 -5.26
N ASN A 28 2.29 -7.25 -4.56
CA ASN A 28 2.81 -6.79 -3.29
C ASN A 28 4.31 -6.60 -3.41
N LYS A 29 4.79 -5.48 -2.87
CA LYS A 29 6.21 -5.18 -2.75
C LYS A 29 6.54 -4.97 -1.29
N GLU A 30 7.60 -5.59 -0.82
CA GLU A 30 8.08 -5.52 0.55
C GLU A 30 9.58 -5.28 0.54
N GLN A 31 10.05 -4.32 1.29
CA GLN A 31 11.49 -4.09 1.42
C GLN A 31 12.13 -5.22 2.23
N CYS A 32 13.29 -5.71 1.78
CA CYS A 32 14.04 -6.76 2.48
C CYS A 32 14.58 -6.34 3.86
N GLN A 33 14.46 -5.06 4.22
CA GLN A 33 14.82 -4.58 5.55
C GLN A 33 13.79 -5.07 6.56
N THR A 34 14.19 -6.08 7.24
CA THR A 34 13.46 -6.89 8.18
C THR A 34 13.11 -6.13 9.45
N GLY A 35 11.92 -6.38 9.92
CA GLY A 35 11.41 -5.85 11.17
C GLY A 35 10.44 -4.69 10.96
N PHE A 36 9.61 -4.50 11.95
CA PHE A 36 8.57 -3.46 12.00
C PHE A 36 7.41 -3.66 11.02
N SER A 37 7.11 -4.91 10.66
CA SER A 37 5.95 -5.31 9.86
C SER A 37 4.67 -5.36 10.70
N VAL A 38 3.52 -5.16 10.05
CA VAL A 38 2.22 -5.31 10.71
C VAL A 38 2.08 -6.71 11.32
N GLY A 39 1.74 -6.76 12.61
CA GLY A 39 1.62 -8.01 13.36
C GLY A 39 2.82 -8.32 14.26
N ASP A 40 4.00 -7.76 14.01
CA ASP A 40 5.17 -7.92 14.86
C ASP A 40 4.89 -7.43 16.28
N ILE A 41 5.37 -8.18 17.28
CA ILE A 41 5.21 -7.84 18.70
C ILE A 41 6.56 -7.43 19.28
N TYR A 42 6.56 -6.28 19.93
CA TYR A 42 7.74 -5.69 20.56
C TYR A 42 7.53 -5.48 22.06
N LEU A 43 8.62 -5.58 22.80
CA LEU A 43 8.75 -4.99 24.12
C LEU A 43 9.36 -3.60 23.94
N GLY A 44 8.51 -2.58 23.99
CA GLY A 44 8.89 -1.19 23.78
C GLY A 44 9.04 -0.42 25.10
N LYS A 45 9.68 0.75 25.04
CA LYS A 45 9.82 1.66 26.15
C LYS A 45 9.15 3.00 25.85
N VAL A 46 8.24 3.45 26.71
CA VAL A 46 7.55 4.75 26.56
C VAL A 46 8.55 5.88 26.66
N ARG A 47 8.68 6.69 25.61
CA ARG A 47 9.59 7.85 25.58
C ARG A 47 8.91 9.13 25.98
N LYS A 48 7.70 9.38 25.47
CA LYS A 48 7.00 10.65 25.68
C LYS A 48 5.49 10.43 25.68
N ILE A 49 4.79 11.14 26.57
CA ILE A 49 3.33 11.21 26.59
C ILE A 49 2.91 12.56 26.04
N MET A 50 1.87 12.56 25.20
CA MET A 50 1.29 13.74 24.55
C MET A 50 -0.16 13.89 24.98
N PRO A 51 -0.45 14.57 26.11
CA PRO A 51 -1.80 14.69 26.64
C PRO A 51 -2.79 15.33 25.65
N GLY A 52 -2.34 16.35 24.90
CA GLY A 52 -3.18 17.04 23.91
C GLY A 52 -3.65 16.15 22.74
N LEU A 53 -2.93 15.06 22.45
CA LEU A 53 -3.29 14.08 21.45
C LEU A 53 -3.87 12.79 22.04
N ASN A 54 -3.95 12.72 23.37
CA ASN A 54 -4.28 11.51 24.12
C ASN A 54 -3.48 10.27 23.63
N ALA A 55 -2.18 10.44 23.45
CA ALA A 55 -1.28 9.48 22.81
C ALA A 55 0.10 9.44 23.46
N ALA A 56 0.89 8.41 23.16
CA ALA A 56 2.27 8.29 23.58
C ALA A 56 3.19 7.89 22.41
N PHE A 57 4.46 8.25 22.53
CA PHE A 57 5.54 7.78 21.68
C PHE A 57 6.33 6.70 22.39
N VAL A 58 6.57 5.59 21.68
CA VAL A 58 7.18 4.37 22.20
C VAL A 58 8.39 4.02 21.35
N ASN A 59 9.53 3.82 22.00
CA ASN A 59 10.70 3.27 21.35
C ASN A 59 10.56 1.74 21.23
N ILE A 60 10.53 1.25 19.99
CA ILE A 60 10.53 -0.18 19.65
C ILE A 60 11.81 -0.59 18.91
N GLY A 61 12.81 0.29 18.79
CA GLY A 61 14.05 0.08 18.05
C GLY A 61 14.02 0.62 16.61
N HIS A 62 12.91 1.18 16.17
CA HIS A 62 12.80 1.84 14.87
C HIS A 62 13.46 3.23 14.93
N GLU A 63 13.97 3.74 13.78
CA GLU A 63 14.59 5.08 13.68
C GLU A 63 13.68 6.20 14.23
N LYS A 64 12.38 6.08 13.96
CA LYS A 64 11.34 7.01 14.46
C LYS A 64 10.56 6.35 15.57
N ASP A 65 10.27 7.10 16.62
CA ASP A 65 9.44 6.60 17.71
C ASP A 65 8.04 6.22 17.17
N ALA A 66 7.57 5.08 17.60
CA ALA A 66 6.27 4.56 17.22
C ALA A 66 5.15 5.23 18.02
N PHE A 67 3.98 5.36 17.44
CA PHE A 67 2.84 6.07 17.99
C PHE A 67 1.76 5.11 18.50
N ILE A 68 1.28 5.33 19.73
CA ILE A 68 0.11 4.64 20.30
C ILE A 68 -0.90 5.65 20.80
N HIS A 69 -2.14 5.55 20.34
CA HIS A 69 -3.25 6.38 20.82
C HIS A 69 -3.97 5.68 21.98
N TYR A 70 -4.67 6.43 22.84
CA TYR A 70 -5.45 5.88 23.95
C TYR A 70 -6.38 4.74 23.52
N LEU A 71 -7.10 4.89 22.43
CA LEU A 71 -8.00 3.87 21.90
C LEU A 71 -7.30 2.60 21.37
N ASP A 72 -5.98 2.66 21.17
CA ASP A 72 -5.17 1.52 20.72
C ASP A 72 -4.59 0.72 21.91
N LEU A 73 -4.82 1.16 23.17
CA LEU A 73 -4.37 0.41 24.36
C LEU A 73 -5.10 -0.93 24.53
N GLY A 74 -6.28 -1.08 23.93
CA GLY A 74 -7.10 -2.27 24.15
C GLY A 74 -7.72 -2.33 25.53
N SER A 75 -8.84 -3.04 25.66
CA SER A 75 -9.61 -3.08 26.91
C SER A 75 -8.87 -3.75 28.07
N GLN A 76 -7.97 -4.68 27.79
CA GLN A 76 -7.26 -5.49 28.79
C GLN A 76 -5.78 -5.08 28.97
N PHE A 77 -5.44 -3.82 28.65
CA PHE A 77 -4.09 -3.30 28.84
C PHE A 77 -3.57 -3.47 30.29
N PRO A 78 -4.34 -3.23 31.39
CA PRO A 78 -3.88 -3.45 32.74
C PRO A 78 -3.48 -4.93 33.01
N SER A 79 -4.25 -5.87 32.49
CA SER A 79 -3.92 -7.31 32.58
C SER A 79 -2.67 -7.68 31.81
N LEU A 80 -2.49 -7.13 30.60
CA LEU A 80 -1.26 -7.29 29.80
C LEU A 80 -0.06 -6.70 30.52
N GLN A 81 -0.17 -5.52 31.09
CA GLN A 81 0.91 -4.87 31.83
C GLN A 81 1.31 -5.67 33.08
N LYS A 82 0.35 -6.22 33.78
CA LYS A 82 0.58 -7.13 34.93
C LYS A 82 1.33 -8.39 34.50
N LEU A 83 0.99 -8.97 33.34
CA LEU A 83 1.71 -10.07 32.75
C LEU A 83 3.17 -9.68 32.46
N VAL A 84 3.40 -8.58 31.74
CA VAL A 84 4.74 -8.07 31.42
C VAL A 84 5.57 -7.85 32.68
N ALA A 85 4.99 -7.24 33.71
CA ALA A 85 5.67 -7.01 34.99
C ALA A 85 6.01 -8.30 35.74
N SER A 86 5.21 -9.39 35.56
CA SER A 86 5.46 -10.69 36.14
C SER A 86 6.61 -11.46 35.47
N GLN A 87 6.92 -11.14 34.22
CA GLN A 87 7.96 -11.80 33.44
C GLN A 87 9.36 -11.18 33.66
N GLN A 88 9.51 -10.19 34.54
CA GLN A 88 10.83 -9.60 34.84
C GLN A 88 11.79 -10.64 35.48
N PRO A 89 13.11 -10.47 35.28
CA PRO A 89 14.10 -11.34 35.90
C PRO A 89 13.91 -11.44 37.42
N GLY A 90 14.02 -12.66 37.95
CA GLY A 90 13.84 -12.96 39.38
C GLY A 90 12.38 -13.14 39.82
N LYS A 91 11.38 -12.94 38.98
CA LYS A 91 9.95 -13.20 39.30
C LYS A 91 9.48 -14.55 38.73
N ARG A 92 8.55 -15.18 39.44
CA ARG A 92 7.81 -16.37 38.92
C ARG A 92 6.81 -15.85 37.89
N GLY A 93 7.14 -16.01 36.59
CA GLY A 93 6.27 -15.56 35.50
C GLY A 93 4.85 -16.13 35.59
N MET A 94 3.86 -15.30 35.37
CA MET A 94 2.46 -15.71 35.29
C MET A 94 2.11 -16.25 33.90
N ARG A 95 1.08 -17.11 33.84
CA ARG A 95 0.43 -17.53 32.58
C ARG A 95 -0.95 -16.91 32.51
N VAL A 96 -1.40 -16.54 31.33
CA VAL A 96 -2.70 -15.88 31.10
C VAL A 96 -3.84 -16.73 31.65
N GLU A 97 -3.77 -18.04 31.51
CA GLU A 97 -4.80 -18.99 31.96
C GLU A 97 -5.07 -18.91 33.48
N GLY A 98 -4.02 -18.64 34.26
CA GLY A 98 -4.09 -18.55 35.74
C GLY A 98 -4.32 -17.15 36.28
N MET A 99 -4.43 -16.14 35.43
CA MET A 99 -4.58 -14.76 35.88
C MET A 99 -6.03 -14.42 36.23
N LYS A 100 -6.19 -13.60 37.28
CA LYS A 100 -7.40 -12.81 37.46
C LYS A 100 -7.24 -11.53 36.64
N LEU A 101 -8.13 -11.33 35.68
CA LEU A 101 -8.11 -10.15 34.81
C LEU A 101 -8.38 -8.88 35.61
N GLU A 102 -7.69 -7.82 35.28
CA GLU A 102 -7.91 -6.48 35.84
C GLU A 102 -9.17 -5.84 35.19
N PRO A 103 -9.73 -4.81 35.83
CA PRO A 103 -10.80 -4.04 35.22
C PRO A 103 -10.42 -3.54 33.83
N PRO A 104 -11.35 -3.57 32.86
CA PRO A 104 -11.07 -3.12 31.50
C PRO A 104 -10.83 -1.61 31.46
N VAL A 105 -9.97 -1.17 30.51
CA VAL A 105 -9.79 0.24 30.21
C VAL A 105 -11.11 0.85 29.75
N GLU A 106 -11.50 1.98 30.33
CA GLU A 106 -12.69 2.71 29.96
C GLU A 106 -12.56 3.28 28.53
N LYS A 107 -13.69 3.47 27.84
CA LYS A 107 -13.66 4.04 26.48
C LYS A 107 -13.29 5.53 26.47
N THR A 108 -13.59 6.23 27.56
CA THR A 108 -13.32 7.65 27.74
C THR A 108 -12.33 7.82 28.90
N GLY A 109 -11.06 8.00 28.61
CA GLY A 109 -10.00 8.16 29.61
C GLY A 109 -8.79 8.88 29.01
N LYS A 110 -7.76 9.04 29.83
CA LYS A 110 -6.51 9.70 29.44
C LYS A 110 -5.39 8.67 29.39
N ILE A 111 -4.54 8.75 28.38
CA ILE A 111 -3.41 7.82 28.21
C ILE A 111 -2.44 7.89 29.39
N GLY A 112 -2.30 9.07 30.02
CA GLY A 112 -1.45 9.28 31.19
C GLY A 112 -1.91 8.54 32.46
N ASP A 113 -3.17 8.06 32.51
CA ASP A 113 -3.66 7.26 33.62
C ASP A 113 -3.13 5.81 33.58
N TYR A 114 -2.66 5.38 32.41
CA TYR A 114 -2.21 4.01 32.16
C TYR A 114 -0.73 3.91 31.78
N LEU A 115 -0.14 4.96 31.22
CA LEU A 115 1.25 4.97 30.77
C LEU A 115 2.09 6.02 31.51
N GLN A 116 3.34 5.64 31.79
CA GLN A 116 4.35 6.52 32.36
C GLN A 116 5.60 6.53 31.48
N VAL A 117 6.32 7.67 31.45
CA VAL A 117 7.59 7.76 30.72
C VAL A 117 8.60 6.78 31.34
N GLY A 118 9.30 6.05 30.48
CA GLY A 118 10.24 5.02 30.89
C GLY A 118 9.64 3.64 31.13
N GLN A 119 8.31 3.51 31.12
CA GLN A 119 7.60 2.23 31.30
C GLN A 119 7.83 1.29 30.11
N ASN A 120 8.03 0.01 30.43
CA ASN A 120 8.12 -1.04 29.42
C ASN A 120 6.71 -1.58 29.13
N ILE A 121 6.36 -1.66 27.85
CA ILE A 121 5.05 -2.13 27.41
C ILE A 121 5.20 -3.13 26.28
N MET A 122 4.33 -4.16 26.24
CA MET A 122 4.21 -5.04 25.09
C MET A 122 3.23 -4.42 24.10
N VAL A 123 3.66 -4.30 22.85
CA VAL A 123 2.89 -3.66 21.77
C VAL A 123 3.03 -4.46 20.48
N GLN A 124 2.00 -4.35 19.65
CA GLN A 124 1.96 -4.93 18.31
C GLN A 124 1.88 -3.81 17.27
N ILE A 125 2.56 -3.96 16.15
CA ILE A 125 2.46 -3.02 15.03
C ILE A 125 1.11 -3.19 14.36
N ALA A 126 0.30 -2.14 14.40
CA ALA A 126 -1.01 -2.08 13.74
C ALA A 126 -0.92 -1.48 12.32
N LYS A 127 0.05 -0.57 12.10
CA LYS A 127 0.37 -0.01 10.77
C LYS A 127 1.87 0.28 10.71
N GLU A 128 2.44 -0.01 9.55
CA GLU A 128 3.84 0.28 9.25
C GLU A 128 4.12 1.78 9.20
N ALA A 129 5.39 2.15 9.30
CA ALA A 129 5.83 3.52 9.13
C ALA A 129 5.53 4.02 7.71
N ILE A 130 5.05 5.25 7.59
CA ILE A 130 4.75 5.86 6.30
C ILE A 130 5.45 7.21 6.22
N SER A 131 6.34 7.39 5.23
CA SER A 131 7.04 8.64 4.98
C SER A 131 7.73 9.20 6.24
N THR A 132 7.26 10.33 6.78
CA THR A 132 7.84 11.00 7.95
C THR A 132 7.33 10.47 9.29
N LYS A 133 6.32 9.58 9.30
CA LYS A 133 5.66 9.09 10.53
C LYS A 133 6.16 7.70 10.90
N GLY A 134 6.45 7.50 12.20
CA GLY A 134 6.79 6.18 12.75
C GLY A 134 5.61 5.20 12.73
N PRO A 135 5.84 3.91 13.06
CA PRO A 135 4.80 2.89 13.10
C PRO A 135 3.68 3.23 14.07
N ARG A 136 2.44 2.81 13.77
CA ARG A 136 1.33 2.86 14.71
C ARG A 136 1.22 1.56 15.47
N LEU A 137 1.11 1.66 16.77
CA LEU A 137 1.05 0.52 17.68
C LEU A 137 -0.34 0.30 18.24
N THR A 138 -0.59 -0.93 18.69
CA THR A 138 -1.70 -1.31 19.55
C THR A 138 -1.20 -2.23 20.67
N SER A 139 -1.82 -2.21 21.83
CA SER A 139 -1.65 -3.23 22.85
C SER A 139 -2.83 -4.22 22.93
N ASP A 140 -3.78 -4.13 22.01
CA ASP A 140 -4.79 -5.16 21.79
C ASP A 140 -4.19 -6.28 20.91
N ILE A 141 -3.37 -7.12 21.56
CA ILE A 141 -2.57 -8.14 20.88
C ILE A 141 -3.46 -9.22 20.29
N SER A 142 -3.20 -9.58 19.04
CA SER A 142 -3.89 -10.67 18.36
C SER A 142 -2.92 -11.50 17.53
N LEU A 143 -3.08 -12.81 17.48
CA LEU A 143 -2.25 -13.71 16.70
C LEU A 143 -3.09 -14.36 15.60
N ALA A 144 -2.76 -14.02 14.37
CA ALA A 144 -3.49 -14.50 13.21
C ALA A 144 -3.00 -15.88 12.77
N GLY A 145 -3.90 -16.87 12.86
CA GLY A 145 -3.80 -18.19 12.24
C GLY A 145 -4.53 -18.24 10.90
N ARG A 146 -4.62 -19.44 10.31
CA ARG A 146 -5.37 -19.68 9.06
C ARG A 146 -6.86 -19.61 9.29
N ASN A 147 -7.35 -20.37 10.26
CA ASN A 147 -8.78 -20.56 10.57
C ASN A 147 -9.25 -19.63 11.68
N VAL A 148 -8.34 -19.20 12.56
CA VAL A 148 -8.67 -18.43 13.76
C VAL A 148 -7.70 -17.26 13.96
N VAL A 149 -8.17 -16.24 14.69
CA VAL A 149 -7.31 -15.22 15.29
C VAL A 149 -7.42 -15.35 16.79
N LEU A 150 -6.33 -15.68 17.47
CA LEU A 150 -6.28 -15.79 18.93
C LEU A 150 -6.24 -14.39 19.54
N VAL A 151 -7.07 -14.18 20.56
CA VAL A 151 -7.14 -12.92 21.32
C VAL A 151 -6.88 -13.23 22.79
N PRO A 152 -5.66 -13.03 23.30
CA PRO A 152 -5.36 -13.19 24.72
C PRO A 152 -6.16 -12.21 25.58
N PHE A 153 -6.37 -12.55 26.85
CA PHE A 153 -7.14 -11.79 27.83
C PHE A 153 -8.63 -11.60 27.47
N SER A 154 -9.18 -12.49 26.65
CA SER A 154 -10.59 -12.52 26.28
C SER A 154 -11.18 -13.87 26.65
N SER A 155 -12.50 -13.94 26.83
CA SER A 155 -13.22 -15.21 26.97
C SER A 155 -14.27 -15.40 25.87
N LYS A 156 -14.23 -14.53 24.84
CA LYS A 156 -15.29 -14.47 23.83
C LYS A 156 -14.88 -15.21 22.56
N VAL A 157 -15.83 -15.93 21.98
CA VAL A 157 -15.71 -16.56 20.67
C VAL A 157 -16.54 -15.75 19.67
N PHE A 158 -15.85 -15.02 18.81
CA PHE A 158 -16.46 -14.27 17.71
C PHE A 158 -16.38 -15.08 16.42
N LEU A 159 -17.35 -14.87 15.53
CA LEU A 159 -17.33 -15.46 14.18
C LEU A 159 -17.36 -14.35 13.14
N SER A 160 -16.70 -14.60 12.02
CA SER A 160 -16.78 -13.71 10.85
C SER A 160 -18.25 -13.51 10.43
N GLN A 161 -18.63 -12.27 10.15
CA GLN A 161 -19.98 -11.92 9.68
C GLN A 161 -20.35 -12.60 8.36
N LYS A 162 -19.36 -13.06 7.59
CA LYS A 162 -19.55 -13.79 6.33
C LYS A 162 -20.05 -15.22 6.55
N ILE A 163 -19.93 -15.79 7.76
CA ILE A 163 -20.47 -17.11 8.12
C ILE A 163 -21.96 -16.95 8.39
N ARG A 164 -22.81 -17.43 7.49
CA ARG A 164 -24.28 -17.24 7.60
C ARG A 164 -25.01 -18.43 8.19
N SER A 165 -24.58 -19.68 7.90
CA SER A 165 -25.22 -20.92 8.38
C SER A 165 -25.25 -20.98 9.89
N ALA A 166 -26.45 -21.25 10.48
CA ALA A 166 -26.64 -21.40 11.91
C ALA A 166 -25.97 -22.66 12.47
N ASP A 167 -26.02 -23.76 11.71
CA ASP A 167 -25.42 -25.04 12.11
C ASP A 167 -23.90 -24.95 12.11
N GLU A 168 -23.32 -24.29 11.08
CA GLU A 168 -21.89 -24.05 11.00
C GLU A 168 -21.42 -23.15 12.15
N LYS A 169 -22.20 -22.12 12.51
CA LYS A 169 -21.89 -21.28 13.67
C LYS A 169 -21.86 -22.07 14.97
N LYS A 170 -22.79 -23.02 15.14
CA LYS A 170 -22.84 -23.91 16.33
C LYS A 170 -21.65 -24.85 16.35
N ARG A 171 -21.31 -25.49 15.21
CA ARG A 171 -20.16 -26.38 15.06
C ARG A 171 -18.86 -25.66 15.45
N LEU A 172 -18.58 -24.52 14.83
CA LEU A 172 -17.35 -23.76 15.05
C LEU A 172 -17.20 -23.24 16.49
N LYS A 173 -18.33 -22.79 17.11
CA LYS A 173 -18.29 -22.38 18.51
C LYS A 173 -18.02 -23.55 19.45
N ARG A 174 -18.58 -24.74 19.18
CA ARG A 174 -18.34 -25.95 19.98
C ARG A 174 -16.87 -26.34 19.94
N ILE A 175 -16.24 -26.37 18.76
CA ILE A 175 -14.81 -26.70 18.60
C ILE A 175 -13.96 -25.70 19.39
N ALA A 176 -14.17 -24.41 19.19
CA ALA A 176 -13.40 -23.39 19.89
C ALA A 176 -13.54 -23.51 21.42
N ALA A 177 -14.77 -23.73 21.94
CA ALA A 177 -15.02 -23.84 23.36
C ALA A 177 -14.36 -25.09 24.00
N ALA A 178 -14.16 -26.17 23.23
CA ALA A 178 -13.53 -27.39 23.71
C ALA A 178 -11.99 -27.24 23.90
N VAL A 179 -11.33 -26.38 23.11
CA VAL A 179 -9.87 -26.29 23.06
C VAL A 179 -9.32 -25.06 23.76
N LEU A 180 -10.12 -23.98 23.85
CA LEU A 180 -9.67 -22.70 24.40
C LEU A 180 -9.44 -22.75 25.91
N PRO A 181 -8.23 -22.42 26.38
CA PRO A 181 -7.99 -22.24 27.80
C PRO A 181 -8.70 -20.99 28.35
N LYS A 182 -8.82 -20.92 29.67
CA LYS A 182 -9.35 -19.73 30.36
C LYS A 182 -8.58 -18.46 29.95
N ASN A 183 -9.30 -17.35 29.80
CA ASN A 183 -8.78 -16.05 29.42
C ASN A 183 -8.21 -15.97 28.00
N PHE A 184 -8.57 -16.92 27.12
CA PHE A 184 -8.33 -16.82 25.70
C PHE A 184 -9.63 -16.78 24.93
N GLY A 185 -9.73 -15.84 24.00
CA GLY A 185 -10.79 -15.75 23.02
C GLY A 185 -10.27 -15.99 21.62
N VAL A 186 -11.17 -16.19 20.68
CA VAL A 186 -10.84 -16.32 19.26
C VAL A 186 -11.85 -15.60 18.40
N ILE A 187 -11.37 -15.14 17.24
CA ILE A 187 -12.20 -14.73 16.12
C ILE A 187 -12.06 -15.80 15.04
N ILE A 188 -13.14 -16.51 14.77
CA ILE A 188 -13.14 -17.57 13.75
C ILE A 188 -13.29 -16.93 12.37
N ARG A 189 -12.37 -17.24 11.48
CA ARG A 189 -12.28 -16.71 10.12
C ARG A 189 -13.19 -17.50 9.17
N THR A 190 -13.46 -16.92 7.99
CA THR A 190 -14.26 -17.61 6.95
C THR A 190 -13.60 -18.87 6.41
N ALA A 191 -12.28 -18.95 6.46
CA ALA A 191 -11.53 -20.16 6.06
C ALA A 191 -11.90 -21.40 6.87
N ALA A 192 -12.35 -21.21 8.12
CA ALA A 192 -12.75 -22.32 8.99
C ALA A 192 -14.01 -23.07 8.50
N MET A 193 -14.83 -22.50 7.61
CA MET A 193 -16.02 -23.17 7.07
C MET A 193 -15.67 -24.42 6.24
N GLU A 194 -14.53 -24.41 5.56
CA GLU A 194 -14.07 -25.50 4.70
C GLU A 194 -13.07 -26.43 5.40
N ALA A 195 -12.72 -26.10 6.66
CA ALA A 195 -11.72 -26.82 7.42
C ALA A 195 -12.33 -27.96 8.24
N LYS A 196 -11.56 -29.03 8.42
CA LYS A 196 -11.90 -30.12 9.36
C LYS A 196 -11.80 -29.62 10.80
N ASP A 197 -12.51 -30.27 11.70
CA ASP A 197 -12.50 -29.91 13.13
C ASP A 197 -11.07 -29.96 13.70
N GLU A 198 -10.30 -30.98 13.36
CA GLU A 198 -8.92 -31.18 13.78
C GLU A 198 -7.98 -30.06 13.32
N ASP A 199 -8.18 -29.54 12.10
CA ASP A 199 -7.36 -28.43 11.56
C ASP A 199 -7.60 -27.14 12.33
N ILE A 200 -8.85 -26.91 12.76
CA ILE A 200 -9.21 -25.73 13.57
C ILE A 200 -8.62 -25.84 14.98
N GLU A 201 -8.72 -27.03 15.59
CA GLU A 201 -8.14 -27.32 16.92
C GLU A 201 -6.62 -27.15 16.90
N HIS A 202 -5.96 -27.68 15.87
CA HIS A 202 -4.51 -27.55 15.69
C HIS A 202 -4.09 -26.09 15.50
N ASP A 203 -4.85 -25.30 14.71
CA ASP A 203 -4.54 -23.88 14.50
C ASP A 203 -4.67 -23.09 15.82
N ILE A 204 -5.74 -23.34 16.62
CA ILE A 204 -5.92 -22.72 17.95
C ILE A 204 -4.70 -23.04 18.83
N GLN A 205 -4.33 -24.31 18.93
CA GLN A 205 -3.21 -24.74 19.78
C GLN A 205 -1.89 -24.13 19.31
N SER A 206 -1.65 -24.07 18.01
CA SER A 206 -0.46 -23.44 17.43
C SER A 206 -0.37 -21.95 17.82
N GLN A 207 -1.47 -21.19 17.76
CA GLN A 207 -1.46 -19.79 18.17
C GLN A 207 -1.25 -19.62 19.69
N ILE A 208 -1.78 -20.53 20.52
CA ILE A 208 -1.52 -20.53 21.96
C ILE A 208 -0.04 -20.77 22.25
N ASP A 209 0.60 -21.68 21.54
CA ASP A 209 2.01 -21.98 21.72
C ASP A 209 2.90 -20.82 21.22
N ARG A 210 2.53 -20.15 20.12
CA ARG A 210 3.17 -18.90 19.68
C ARG A 210 3.08 -17.82 20.76
N TRP A 211 1.92 -17.63 21.37
CA TRP A 211 1.73 -16.68 22.47
C TRP A 211 2.62 -17.03 23.68
N ARG A 212 2.67 -18.32 24.08
CA ARG A 212 3.53 -18.77 25.19
C ARG A 212 5.00 -18.50 24.92
N LYS A 213 5.47 -18.76 23.69
CA LYS A 213 6.85 -18.45 23.27
C LYS A 213 7.13 -16.95 23.34
N THR A 214 6.20 -16.11 22.87
CA THR A 214 6.30 -14.64 22.93
C THR A 214 6.40 -14.15 24.38
N CYS A 215 5.58 -14.67 25.29
CA CYS A 215 5.68 -14.32 26.71
C CYS A 215 6.99 -14.79 27.34
N ALA A 216 7.49 -15.96 26.97
CA ALA A 216 8.78 -16.47 27.47
C ALA A 216 9.98 -15.63 26.99
N ALA A 217 9.89 -15.03 25.80
CA ALA A 217 10.92 -14.16 25.25
C ALA A 217 11.11 -12.88 26.08
N ILE A 218 10.08 -12.37 26.77
CA ILE A 218 10.17 -11.17 27.60
C ILE A 218 11.26 -11.30 28.66
N LYS A 219 11.41 -12.50 29.27
CA LYS A 219 12.40 -12.73 30.33
C LYS A 219 13.85 -12.56 29.87
N LYS A 220 14.09 -12.77 28.59
CA LYS A 220 15.43 -12.74 27.97
C LYS A 220 15.69 -11.44 27.21
N SER A 221 14.70 -10.56 27.12
CA SER A 221 14.76 -9.38 26.28
C SER A 221 14.96 -8.10 27.09
N THR A 222 15.81 -7.21 26.57
CA THR A 222 15.99 -5.84 27.11
C THR A 222 15.33 -4.87 26.15
N PRO A 223 14.35 -4.02 26.60
CA PRO A 223 13.68 -3.07 25.70
C PRO A 223 14.64 -2.01 25.13
N PRO A 224 14.49 -1.64 23.84
CA PRO A 224 13.53 -2.15 22.88
C PRO A 224 13.94 -3.51 22.30
N ALA A 225 13.00 -4.46 22.18
CA ALA A 225 13.27 -5.78 21.63
C ALA A 225 12.07 -6.36 20.91
N GLN A 226 12.28 -7.03 19.79
CA GLN A 226 11.27 -7.81 19.11
C GLN A 226 11.04 -9.13 19.88
N LEU A 227 9.79 -9.38 20.25
CA LEU A 227 9.38 -10.60 20.96
C LEU A 227 8.86 -11.68 20.01
N MET A 228 8.21 -11.25 18.95
CA MET A 228 7.67 -12.13 17.91
C MET A 228 7.70 -11.41 16.56
N SER A 229 8.15 -12.08 15.54
CA SER A 229 7.99 -11.67 14.16
C SER A 229 6.74 -12.30 13.56
N GLU A 230 5.95 -11.54 12.83
CA GLU A 230 4.87 -12.09 12.03
C GLU A 230 5.47 -12.81 10.81
N MET A 231 4.67 -13.63 10.16
CA MET A 231 5.09 -14.32 8.95
C MET A 231 5.43 -13.31 7.85
N ASN A 232 6.40 -13.65 6.99
CA ASN A 232 6.66 -12.87 5.79
C ASN A 232 5.40 -12.75 4.92
N ARG A 233 5.37 -11.76 4.04
CA ARG A 233 4.18 -11.43 3.24
C ARG A 233 3.71 -12.59 2.36
N ALA A 234 4.65 -13.35 1.79
CA ALA A 234 4.34 -14.51 0.97
C ALA A 234 3.56 -15.56 1.79
N ASN A 235 4.05 -15.92 2.97
CA ASN A 235 3.37 -16.84 3.88
C ASN A 235 2.02 -16.29 4.36
N THR A 236 1.91 -14.98 4.56
CA THR A 236 0.63 -14.33 4.90
C THR A 236 -0.39 -14.46 3.76
N ILE A 237 0.03 -14.22 2.50
CA ILE A 237 -0.84 -14.39 1.33
C ILE A 237 -1.26 -15.85 1.17
N ILE A 238 -0.33 -16.79 1.37
CA ILE A 238 -0.60 -18.23 1.33
C ILE A 238 -1.60 -18.60 2.43
N ARG A 239 -1.36 -18.21 3.69
CA ARG A 239 -2.28 -18.42 4.81
C ARG A 239 -3.70 -17.97 4.51
N ASP A 240 -3.82 -16.79 3.91
CA ASP A 240 -5.12 -16.14 3.69
C ASP A 240 -5.82 -16.56 2.40
N SER A 241 -5.11 -17.18 1.46
CA SER A 241 -5.61 -17.42 0.10
C SER A 241 -5.44 -18.86 -0.39
N LEU A 242 -4.59 -19.69 0.25
CA LEU A 242 -4.34 -21.05 -0.20
C LEU A 242 -5.62 -21.89 -0.11
N ASN A 243 -6.06 -22.36 -1.27
CA ASN A 243 -7.21 -23.25 -1.41
C ASN A 243 -6.97 -24.23 -2.57
N GLY A 244 -7.99 -25.03 -2.94
CA GLY A 244 -7.90 -26.00 -4.03
C GLY A 244 -7.57 -25.42 -5.41
N SER A 245 -7.73 -24.11 -5.61
CA SER A 245 -7.49 -23.45 -6.90
C SER A 245 -6.02 -23.10 -7.15
N PHE A 246 -5.12 -23.23 -6.15
CA PHE A 246 -3.69 -22.97 -6.34
C PHE A 246 -3.02 -24.15 -7.07
N SER A 247 -2.39 -23.84 -8.19
CA SER A 247 -1.66 -24.80 -9.03
C SER A 247 -0.16 -24.73 -8.90
N GLN A 248 0.38 -23.54 -8.61
CA GLN A 248 1.81 -23.32 -8.54
C GLN A 248 2.18 -22.15 -7.63
N ILE A 249 3.32 -22.30 -6.94
CA ILE A 249 4.03 -21.23 -6.22
C ILE A 249 5.47 -21.27 -6.73
N ALA A 250 5.88 -20.27 -7.52
CA ALA A 250 7.24 -20.17 -8.06
C ALA A 250 8.04 -19.11 -7.31
N VAL A 251 9.27 -19.45 -6.93
CA VAL A 251 10.16 -18.59 -6.12
C VAL A 251 11.55 -18.65 -6.72
N ASP A 252 12.24 -17.52 -6.84
CA ASP A 252 13.61 -17.44 -7.40
C ASP A 252 14.73 -17.38 -6.35
N ASP A 253 14.37 -17.37 -5.06
CA ASP A 253 15.32 -17.40 -3.93
C ASP A 253 15.19 -18.71 -3.14
N GLU A 254 16.33 -19.32 -2.80
CA GLU A 254 16.36 -20.63 -2.13
C GLU A 254 15.94 -20.56 -0.66
N ALA A 255 16.26 -19.48 0.04
CA ALA A 255 15.86 -19.30 1.44
C ALA A 255 14.34 -19.10 1.55
N MET A 256 13.79 -18.22 0.73
CA MET A 256 12.33 -17.97 0.64
C MET A 256 11.57 -19.22 0.16
N TYR A 257 12.11 -19.98 -0.80
CA TYR A 257 11.53 -21.24 -1.23
C TYR A 257 11.43 -22.24 -0.06
N ASN A 258 12.50 -22.40 0.73
CA ASN A 258 12.49 -23.30 1.87
C ASN A 258 11.50 -22.85 2.96
N ASP A 259 11.42 -21.56 3.23
CA ASP A 259 10.46 -20.98 4.18
C ASP A 259 9.01 -21.26 3.76
N ILE A 260 8.66 -20.98 2.50
CA ILE A 260 7.32 -21.22 1.96
C ILE A 260 7.00 -22.72 1.95
N ARG A 261 7.93 -23.54 1.52
CA ARG A 261 7.76 -25.00 1.48
C ARG A 261 7.52 -25.57 2.87
N ASN A 262 8.31 -25.15 3.87
CA ASN A 262 8.15 -25.58 5.26
C ASN A 262 6.81 -25.13 5.83
N TYR A 263 6.37 -23.91 5.51
CA TYR A 263 5.07 -23.40 5.93
C TYR A 263 3.92 -24.22 5.33
N ILE A 264 3.95 -24.50 4.02
CA ILE A 264 2.92 -25.32 3.35
C ILE A 264 2.91 -26.75 3.88
N ARG A 265 4.07 -27.34 4.19
CA ARG A 265 4.15 -28.66 4.81
C ARG A 265 3.44 -28.70 6.16
N LEU A 266 3.43 -27.59 6.91
CA LEU A 266 2.72 -27.50 8.19
C LEU A 266 1.21 -27.39 8.05
N ILE A 267 0.72 -26.68 7.00
CA ILE A 267 -0.72 -26.37 6.88
C ILE A 267 -1.47 -27.29 5.92
N GLU A 268 -0.83 -27.72 4.83
CA GLU A 268 -1.38 -28.63 3.81
C GLU A 268 -0.26 -29.47 3.18
N PRO A 269 0.19 -30.55 3.82
CA PRO A 269 1.33 -31.37 3.36
C PRO A 269 1.17 -31.87 1.92
N GLU A 270 -0.05 -32.17 1.51
CA GLU A 270 -0.37 -32.67 0.17
C GLU A 270 -0.02 -31.68 -0.94
N LYS A 271 -0.02 -30.37 -0.62
CA LYS A 271 0.30 -29.28 -1.54
C LYS A 271 1.78 -28.87 -1.56
N GLU A 272 2.65 -29.52 -0.82
CA GLU A 272 4.08 -29.19 -0.84
C GLU A 272 4.67 -29.19 -2.27
N LYS A 273 4.17 -30.08 -3.13
CA LYS A 273 4.63 -30.26 -4.53
C LYS A 273 4.35 -29.07 -5.45
N ILE A 274 3.41 -28.16 -5.09
CA ILE A 274 3.11 -26.99 -5.92
C ILE A 274 4.18 -25.90 -5.78
N VAL A 275 5.02 -25.95 -4.73
CA VAL A 275 6.12 -25.00 -4.53
C VAL A 275 7.30 -25.42 -5.41
N LYS A 276 7.77 -24.49 -6.21
CA LYS A 276 8.86 -24.71 -7.18
C LYS A 276 9.92 -23.64 -7.06
N LEU A 277 11.18 -24.08 -6.93
CA LEU A 277 12.31 -23.19 -7.05
C LEU A 277 12.58 -22.88 -8.52
N TYR A 278 12.52 -21.61 -8.88
CA TYR A 278 12.82 -21.14 -10.24
C TYR A 278 14.33 -20.94 -10.40
N ARG A 279 14.93 -21.57 -11.42
CA ARG A 279 16.36 -21.47 -11.74
C ARG A 279 16.59 -21.11 -13.21
N GLY A 280 15.64 -20.40 -13.85
CA GLY A 280 15.77 -19.98 -15.24
C GLY A 280 16.75 -18.80 -15.41
N ASN A 281 17.29 -18.63 -16.61
CA ASN A 281 18.18 -17.51 -16.95
C ASN A 281 17.42 -16.20 -17.19
N VAL A 282 16.11 -16.27 -17.43
CA VAL A 282 15.24 -15.10 -17.61
C VAL A 282 14.70 -14.71 -16.24
N PRO A 283 14.60 -13.42 -15.89
CA PRO A 283 13.98 -13.00 -14.64
C PRO A 283 12.57 -13.62 -14.47
N ILE A 284 12.24 -14.06 -13.26
CA ILE A 284 11.02 -14.83 -13.02
C ILE A 284 9.75 -14.08 -13.48
N PHE A 285 9.66 -12.78 -13.24
CA PHE A 285 8.51 -11.97 -13.68
C PHE A 285 8.41 -11.84 -15.20
N ASP A 286 9.52 -11.87 -15.92
CA ASP A 286 9.53 -11.86 -17.38
C ASP A 286 9.09 -13.22 -17.94
N ASN A 287 9.54 -14.31 -17.30
CA ASN A 287 9.16 -15.67 -17.69
C ASN A 287 7.63 -15.94 -17.54
N PHE A 288 6.99 -15.29 -16.56
CA PHE A 288 5.54 -15.39 -16.34
C PHE A 288 4.75 -14.21 -16.96
N ASP A 289 5.35 -13.42 -17.86
CA ASP A 289 4.76 -12.23 -18.50
C ASP A 289 4.21 -11.17 -17.52
N ILE A 290 4.67 -11.19 -16.28
CA ILE A 290 4.22 -10.25 -15.21
C ILE A 290 4.76 -8.85 -15.46
N SER A 291 6.03 -8.70 -15.85
CA SER A 291 6.64 -7.39 -16.13
C SER A 291 5.90 -6.62 -17.21
N LYS A 292 5.43 -7.30 -18.27
CA LYS A 292 4.63 -6.68 -19.33
C LYS A 292 3.27 -6.23 -18.80
N GLN A 293 2.64 -7.06 -17.98
CA GLN A 293 1.35 -6.72 -17.37
C GLN A 293 1.49 -5.52 -16.42
N ILE A 294 2.54 -5.47 -15.58
CA ILE A 294 2.81 -4.32 -14.71
C ILE A 294 2.88 -3.04 -15.54
N LYS A 295 3.71 -2.99 -16.59
CA LYS A 295 3.85 -1.81 -17.46
C LYS A 295 2.52 -1.35 -18.06
N SER A 296 1.68 -2.27 -18.52
CA SER A 296 0.39 -1.93 -19.14
C SER A 296 -0.69 -1.58 -18.12
N LEU A 297 -0.71 -2.25 -16.96
CA LEU A 297 -1.80 -2.15 -15.99
C LEU A 297 -1.68 -0.98 -15.01
N PHE A 298 -0.46 -0.42 -14.83
CA PHE A 298 -0.24 0.77 -14.00
C PHE A 298 -0.25 2.08 -14.80
N ALA A 299 -0.43 2.01 -16.11
CA ALA A 299 -0.59 3.19 -16.96
C ALA A 299 -1.88 3.95 -16.63
N LYS A 300 -1.92 5.27 -16.95
CA LYS A 300 -3.13 6.10 -16.84
C LYS A 300 -4.29 5.52 -17.65
N TYR A 301 -3.99 4.96 -18.82
CA TYR A 301 -4.93 4.32 -19.73
C TYR A 301 -4.88 2.82 -19.57
N VAL A 302 -5.99 2.19 -19.24
CA VAL A 302 -6.12 0.74 -19.13
C VAL A 302 -7.04 0.24 -20.23
N SER A 303 -6.49 -0.51 -21.19
CA SER A 303 -7.24 -1.05 -22.32
C SER A 303 -8.16 -2.19 -21.87
N LEU A 304 -9.39 -2.16 -22.34
CA LEU A 304 -10.38 -3.21 -22.20
C LEU A 304 -10.48 -4.01 -23.49
N ARG A 305 -11.18 -5.14 -23.42
CA ARG A 305 -11.45 -5.94 -24.62
C ARG A 305 -12.25 -5.12 -25.66
N ARG A 306 -11.97 -5.34 -26.94
CA ARG A 306 -12.68 -4.77 -28.10
C ARG A 306 -12.55 -3.23 -28.23
N GLY A 307 -11.44 -2.64 -27.77
CA GLY A 307 -11.11 -1.23 -28.01
C GLY A 307 -11.68 -0.22 -27.02
N ALA A 308 -12.48 -0.65 -26.04
CA ALA A 308 -12.85 0.19 -24.90
C ALA A 308 -11.64 0.39 -23.96
N TYR A 309 -11.65 1.41 -23.12
CA TYR A 309 -10.56 1.67 -22.18
C TYR A 309 -11.06 2.46 -20.96
N LEU A 310 -10.28 2.36 -19.88
CA LEU A 310 -10.46 3.18 -18.67
C LEU A 310 -9.39 4.26 -18.61
N ILE A 311 -9.75 5.42 -18.07
CA ILE A 311 -8.81 6.44 -17.62
C ILE A 311 -8.86 6.45 -16.10
N ILE A 312 -7.73 6.23 -15.44
CA ILE A 312 -7.64 6.22 -13.99
C ILE A 312 -6.75 7.38 -13.55
N GLU A 313 -7.33 8.32 -12.83
CA GLU A 313 -6.64 9.50 -12.31
C GLU A 313 -6.72 9.54 -10.79
N HIS A 314 -5.61 9.92 -10.19
CA HIS A 314 -5.51 10.16 -8.76
C HIS A 314 -5.47 11.65 -8.50
N THR A 315 -6.43 12.16 -7.75
CA THR A 315 -6.46 13.54 -7.26
C THR A 315 -6.04 13.58 -5.79
N GLU A 316 -5.86 14.75 -5.23
CA GLU A 316 -5.50 14.92 -3.81
C GLU A 316 -6.49 14.22 -2.86
N ALA A 317 -7.79 14.27 -3.15
CA ALA A 317 -8.86 13.80 -2.26
C ALA A 317 -9.46 12.46 -2.67
N MET A 318 -9.44 12.09 -3.95
CA MET A 318 -10.18 10.94 -4.47
C MET A 318 -9.54 10.35 -5.72
N ASN A 319 -9.98 9.16 -6.09
CA ASN A 319 -9.66 8.55 -7.38
C ASN A 319 -10.85 8.72 -8.31
N VAL A 320 -10.58 9.06 -9.57
CA VAL A 320 -11.60 9.19 -10.61
C VAL A 320 -11.30 8.17 -11.71
N ILE A 321 -12.33 7.46 -12.14
CA ILE A 321 -12.24 6.46 -13.20
C ILE A 321 -13.30 6.79 -14.24
N ASP A 322 -12.85 7.04 -15.47
CA ASP A 322 -13.71 7.30 -16.62
C ASP A 322 -13.72 6.10 -17.55
N VAL A 323 -14.92 5.70 -18.03
CA VAL A 323 -15.14 4.54 -18.89
C VAL A 323 -15.42 5.00 -20.31
N ASN A 324 -14.54 4.60 -21.23
CA ASN A 324 -14.66 4.96 -22.65
C ASN A 324 -14.95 3.73 -23.53
N SER A 325 -15.96 3.85 -24.43
CA SER A 325 -16.32 2.78 -25.35
C SER A 325 -15.36 2.59 -26.53
N GLY A 326 -14.48 3.58 -26.79
CA GLY A 326 -13.63 3.59 -27.97
C GLY A 326 -14.43 3.73 -29.27
N ASN A 327 -13.85 3.31 -30.40
CA ASN A 327 -14.45 3.44 -31.75
C ASN A 327 -15.57 2.42 -32.02
N ARG A 328 -16.46 2.19 -31.06
CA ARG A 328 -17.63 1.31 -31.24
C ARG A 328 -18.82 2.07 -31.77
N THR A 329 -18.79 2.39 -33.04
CA THR A 329 -19.97 2.83 -33.80
C THR A 329 -20.53 1.62 -34.55
N LYS A 330 -21.50 0.92 -33.97
CA LYS A 330 -22.37 0.01 -34.68
C LYS A 330 -23.82 0.37 -34.39
N ALA A 331 -24.56 0.53 -35.49
CA ALA A 331 -26.00 0.71 -35.68
C ALA A 331 -26.87 0.99 -34.45
N GLU A 332 -27.72 1.98 -34.57
CA GLU A 332 -28.57 2.62 -33.56
C GLU A 332 -29.48 1.68 -32.74
N ASP A 333 -29.75 0.46 -33.20
CA ASP A 333 -30.71 -0.45 -32.55
C ASP A 333 -30.19 -1.14 -31.26
N ASN A 334 -28.92 -0.96 -30.86
CA ASN A 334 -28.36 -1.68 -29.72
C ASN A 334 -27.41 -0.84 -28.83
N GLN A 335 -27.57 0.49 -28.83
CA GLN A 335 -26.68 1.38 -28.06
C GLN A 335 -26.68 1.06 -26.55
N GLU A 336 -27.86 0.87 -25.98
CA GLU A 336 -28.04 0.51 -24.55
C GLU A 336 -27.36 -0.85 -24.22
N GLN A 337 -27.49 -1.86 -25.09
CA GLN A 337 -26.85 -3.15 -24.87
C GLN A 337 -25.32 -3.05 -25.00
N THR A 338 -24.84 -2.28 -25.95
CA THR A 338 -23.40 -2.04 -26.14
C THR A 338 -22.81 -1.29 -24.93
N ALA A 339 -23.52 -0.27 -24.42
CA ALA A 339 -23.13 0.45 -23.21
C ALA A 339 -23.07 -0.50 -21.99
N MET A 340 -24.09 -1.37 -21.85
CA MET A 340 -24.13 -2.35 -20.75
C MET A 340 -22.96 -3.34 -20.82
N ASP A 341 -22.66 -3.89 -22.00
CA ASP A 341 -21.54 -4.83 -22.21
C ASP A 341 -20.18 -4.17 -21.87
N VAL A 342 -19.99 -2.90 -22.26
CA VAL A 342 -18.78 -2.16 -21.94
C VAL A 342 -18.69 -1.90 -20.44
N ASN A 343 -19.79 -1.45 -19.84
CA ASN A 343 -19.84 -1.15 -18.41
C ASN A 343 -19.60 -2.39 -17.55
N LEU A 344 -20.11 -3.56 -17.92
CA LEU A 344 -19.84 -4.82 -17.22
C LEU A 344 -18.36 -5.24 -17.35
N ALA A 345 -17.77 -5.09 -18.54
CA ALA A 345 -16.35 -5.34 -18.74
C ALA A 345 -15.49 -4.35 -17.94
N ALA A 346 -15.88 -3.07 -17.92
CA ALA A 346 -15.26 -2.04 -17.13
C ALA A 346 -15.35 -2.33 -15.62
N ALA A 347 -16.52 -2.70 -15.11
CA ALA A 347 -16.72 -3.04 -13.70
C ALA A 347 -15.77 -4.16 -13.23
N LYS A 348 -15.60 -5.20 -14.05
CA LYS A 348 -14.67 -6.32 -13.77
C LYS A 348 -13.22 -5.81 -13.68
N GLU A 349 -12.80 -4.99 -14.64
CA GLU A 349 -11.45 -4.44 -14.66
C GLU A 349 -11.24 -3.44 -13.52
N ILE A 350 -12.21 -2.57 -13.24
CA ILE A 350 -12.14 -1.60 -12.13
C ILE A 350 -11.96 -2.33 -10.80
N ALA A 351 -12.75 -3.37 -10.50
CA ALA A 351 -12.59 -4.15 -9.28
C ALA A 351 -11.19 -4.78 -9.17
N ARG A 352 -10.60 -5.20 -10.30
CA ARG A 352 -9.22 -5.69 -10.36
C ARG A 352 -8.21 -4.57 -10.12
N GLN A 353 -8.38 -3.40 -10.76
CA GLN A 353 -7.49 -2.25 -10.62
C GLN A 353 -7.49 -1.67 -9.19
N LEU A 354 -8.64 -1.65 -8.52
CA LEU A 354 -8.74 -1.24 -7.12
C LEU A 354 -7.88 -2.12 -6.21
N ARG A 355 -7.85 -3.43 -6.45
CA ARG A 355 -7.00 -4.38 -5.70
C ARG A 355 -5.53 -4.29 -6.11
N LEU A 356 -5.25 -4.23 -7.41
CA LEU A 356 -3.91 -4.27 -7.97
C LEU A 356 -3.09 -3.04 -7.58
N ARG A 357 -3.68 -1.84 -7.70
CA ARG A 357 -3.06 -0.56 -7.33
C ARG A 357 -3.24 -0.19 -5.87
N ASP A 358 -3.98 -0.99 -5.09
CA ASP A 358 -4.41 -0.70 -3.72
C ASP A 358 -5.07 0.68 -3.55
N LEU A 359 -5.90 1.05 -4.53
CA LEU A 359 -6.63 2.32 -4.51
C LEU A 359 -7.62 2.33 -3.34
N GLY A 360 -7.47 3.29 -2.45
CA GLY A 360 -8.31 3.47 -1.27
C GLY A 360 -8.81 4.90 -1.13
N GLY A 361 -9.70 5.12 -0.18
CA GLY A 361 -10.43 6.37 -0.01
C GLY A 361 -11.71 6.39 -0.82
N ILE A 362 -12.04 7.56 -1.38
CA ILE A 362 -13.21 7.75 -2.24
C ILE A 362 -12.81 7.44 -3.68
N VAL A 363 -13.60 6.63 -4.36
CA VAL A 363 -13.44 6.32 -5.79
C VAL A 363 -14.76 6.68 -6.48
N ILE A 364 -14.69 7.53 -7.49
CA ILE A 364 -15.81 7.91 -8.34
C ILE A 364 -15.60 7.27 -9.72
N ILE A 365 -16.62 6.60 -10.20
CA ILE A 365 -16.59 5.92 -11.48
C ILE A 365 -17.66 6.56 -12.35
N ASP A 366 -17.25 7.04 -13.53
CA ASP A 366 -18.13 7.54 -14.57
C ASP A 366 -18.34 6.44 -15.61
N PHE A 367 -19.50 5.78 -15.52
CA PHE A 367 -19.89 4.72 -16.44
C PHE A 367 -20.58 5.31 -17.66
N ILE A 368 -20.54 4.60 -18.79
CA ILE A 368 -21.31 4.97 -19.97
C ILE A 368 -22.79 5.01 -19.61
N ASP A 369 -23.48 6.06 -20.05
CA ASP A 369 -24.89 6.30 -19.74
C ASP A 369 -25.79 5.11 -20.06
N LEU A 370 -26.63 4.76 -19.08
CA LEU A 370 -27.66 3.74 -19.18
C LEU A 370 -29.01 4.40 -18.94
N HIS A 371 -29.99 4.12 -19.81
CA HIS A 371 -31.32 4.68 -19.69
C HIS A 371 -32.25 3.80 -18.85
N LYS A 372 -32.16 2.46 -19.03
CA LYS A 372 -33.04 1.49 -18.37
C LYS A 372 -32.65 1.28 -16.89
N ALA A 373 -33.61 1.48 -16.00
CA ALA A 373 -33.39 1.26 -14.56
C ALA A 373 -32.91 -0.16 -14.22
N GLN A 374 -33.40 -1.18 -14.96
CA GLN A 374 -32.98 -2.56 -14.80
C GLN A 374 -31.48 -2.75 -15.09
N ASN A 375 -30.95 -2.08 -16.13
CA ASN A 375 -29.52 -2.16 -16.47
C ASN A 375 -28.66 -1.45 -15.42
N LYS A 376 -29.14 -0.30 -14.89
CA LYS A 376 -28.45 0.39 -13.78
C LYS A 376 -28.35 -0.49 -12.54
N GLN A 377 -29.46 -1.19 -12.20
CA GLN A 377 -29.48 -2.11 -11.07
C GLN A 377 -28.56 -3.32 -11.31
N ALA A 378 -28.61 -3.92 -12.50
CA ALA A 378 -27.76 -5.06 -12.86
C ALA A 378 -26.26 -4.70 -12.80
N LEU A 379 -25.87 -3.50 -13.26
CA LEU A 379 -24.50 -3.03 -13.17
C LEU A 379 -24.06 -2.85 -11.70
N PHE A 380 -24.92 -2.28 -10.87
CA PHE A 380 -24.66 -2.13 -9.43
C PHE A 380 -24.50 -3.48 -8.74
N ASP A 381 -25.41 -4.44 -8.99
CA ASP A 381 -25.37 -5.77 -8.40
C ASP A 381 -24.10 -6.53 -8.81
N GLU A 382 -23.69 -6.42 -10.09
CA GLU A 382 -22.45 -7.03 -10.56
C GLU A 382 -21.21 -6.38 -9.91
N MET A 383 -21.18 -5.04 -9.73
CA MET A 383 -20.08 -4.38 -9.02
C MET A 383 -20.00 -4.84 -7.56
N VAL A 384 -21.12 -4.93 -6.84
CA VAL A 384 -21.17 -5.44 -5.47
C VAL A 384 -20.64 -6.87 -5.40
N LYS A 385 -21.01 -7.73 -6.37
CA LYS A 385 -20.53 -9.11 -6.47
C LYS A 385 -19.02 -9.17 -6.73
N LEU A 386 -18.50 -8.38 -7.66
CA LEU A 386 -17.07 -8.30 -7.99
C LEU A 386 -16.24 -7.80 -6.80
N MET A 387 -16.75 -6.80 -6.08
CA MET A 387 -16.09 -6.26 -4.89
C MET A 387 -16.16 -7.21 -3.69
N SER A 388 -17.08 -8.18 -3.65
CA SER A 388 -17.18 -9.14 -2.53
C SER A 388 -15.91 -9.97 -2.30
N THR A 389 -15.06 -10.10 -3.31
CA THR A 389 -13.77 -10.79 -3.24
C THR A 389 -12.65 -9.92 -2.67
N ASP A 390 -12.85 -8.60 -2.56
CA ASP A 390 -11.87 -7.69 -1.98
C ASP A 390 -11.77 -7.90 -0.46
N LYS A 391 -10.55 -8.03 0.04
CA LYS A 391 -10.25 -8.19 1.47
C LYS A 391 -10.39 -6.88 2.24
N ALA A 392 -10.20 -5.72 1.58
CA ALA A 392 -10.34 -4.42 2.20
C ALA A 392 -11.82 -4.10 2.48
N LYS A 393 -12.07 -3.44 3.60
CA LYS A 393 -13.43 -2.95 3.93
C LYS A 393 -13.83 -1.89 2.90
N HIS A 394 -14.98 -2.11 2.26
CA HIS A 394 -15.49 -1.22 1.22
C HIS A 394 -17.02 -1.11 1.30
N THR A 395 -17.53 -0.06 0.67
CA THR A 395 -18.96 0.16 0.46
C THR A 395 -19.16 0.66 -0.95
N VAL A 396 -20.07 0.03 -1.70
CA VAL A 396 -20.47 0.44 -3.05
C VAL A 396 -21.84 1.09 -2.93
N LEU A 397 -22.01 2.28 -3.51
CA LEU A 397 -23.30 2.98 -3.57
C LEU A 397 -23.91 2.81 -4.96
N PRO A 398 -25.26 2.77 -5.06
CA PRO A 398 -25.95 2.72 -6.35
C PRO A 398 -25.58 3.91 -7.26
N LEU A 399 -25.82 3.75 -8.57
CA LEU A 399 -25.58 4.83 -9.52
C LEU A 399 -26.44 6.05 -9.17
N THR A 400 -25.82 7.22 -9.22
CA THR A 400 -26.51 8.51 -9.08
C THR A 400 -27.41 8.78 -10.29
N LYS A 401 -28.21 9.84 -10.22
CA LYS A 401 -29.00 10.31 -11.37
C LYS A 401 -28.12 10.70 -12.58
N PHE A 402 -26.87 11.06 -12.33
CA PHE A 402 -25.88 11.45 -13.34
C PHE A 402 -25.02 10.27 -13.85
N GLY A 403 -25.38 9.01 -13.55
CA GLY A 403 -24.62 7.85 -14.01
C GLY A 403 -23.36 7.52 -13.20
N LEU A 404 -23.02 8.30 -12.18
CA LEU A 404 -21.82 8.11 -11.39
C LEU A 404 -22.03 7.02 -10.32
N MET A 405 -21.06 6.10 -10.18
CA MET A 405 -21.00 5.15 -9.07
C MET A 405 -19.91 5.56 -8.08
N GLN A 406 -20.22 5.52 -6.80
CA GLN A 406 -19.28 5.83 -5.72
C GLN A 406 -18.91 4.57 -4.96
N ILE A 407 -17.59 4.38 -4.73
CA ILE A 407 -17.05 3.33 -3.89
C ILE A 407 -16.21 3.99 -2.80
N THR A 408 -16.40 3.58 -1.55
CA THR A 408 -15.46 3.88 -0.47
C THR A 408 -14.68 2.62 -0.12
N ARG A 409 -13.35 2.69 -0.10
CA ARG A 409 -12.47 1.55 0.20
C ARG A 409 -11.44 1.97 1.24
N GLN A 410 -11.27 1.14 2.28
CA GLN A 410 -10.27 1.41 3.32
C GLN A 410 -8.87 1.35 2.71
N ARG A 411 -8.05 2.37 2.97
CA ARG A 411 -6.62 2.34 2.63
C ARG A 411 -5.91 1.35 3.55
N VAL A 412 -5.40 0.28 2.98
CA VAL A 412 -4.69 -0.77 3.74
C VAL A 412 -3.19 -0.52 3.66
N ARG A 413 -2.70 -0.01 2.52
CA ARG A 413 -1.30 0.27 2.22
C ARG A 413 -1.16 1.60 1.47
N PRO A 414 0.06 2.14 1.33
CA PRO A 414 0.33 3.18 0.34
C PRO A 414 -0.12 2.71 -1.04
N VAL A 415 -0.64 3.64 -1.84
CA VAL A 415 -1.02 3.34 -3.23
C VAL A 415 0.19 2.78 -3.97
N ALA A 416 0.03 1.62 -4.59
CA ALA A 416 1.07 1.05 -5.44
C ALA A 416 1.17 1.90 -6.72
N VAL A 417 2.08 2.86 -6.72
CA VAL A 417 2.43 3.66 -7.89
C VAL A 417 3.70 3.06 -8.47
N GLU A 418 3.56 2.27 -9.53
CA GLU A 418 4.71 1.95 -10.38
C GLU A 418 5.00 3.19 -11.23
N SER A 419 6.15 3.79 -11.00
CA SER A 419 6.66 4.86 -11.88
C SER A 419 7.05 4.24 -13.22
N VAL A 420 6.08 4.19 -14.14
CA VAL A 420 6.26 3.63 -15.48
C VAL A 420 7.02 4.61 -16.39
N SER A 421 7.14 5.87 -15.95
CA SER A 421 7.84 6.92 -16.68
C SER A 421 8.48 7.93 -15.71
N ASP A 422 9.64 8.40 -16.03
CA ASP A 422 10.26 9.51 -15.33
C ASP A 422 9.55 10.82 -15.64
N VAL A 423 9.59 11.76 -14.70
CA VAL A 423 9.05 13.10 -14.92
C VAL A 423 9.87 13.76 -16.02
N CYS A 424 9.21 14.20 -17.09
CA CYS A 424 9.90 14.89 -18.19
C CYS A 424 10.62 16.15 -17.66
N PRO A 425 11.94 16.26 -17.79
CA PRO A 425 12.69 17.41 -17.25
C PRO A 425 12.30 18.73 -17.94
N THR A 426 11.75 18.66 -19.15
CA THR A 426 11.35 19.85 -19.91
C THR A 426 10.03 20.48 -19.44
N CYS A 427 9.06 19.66 -19.03
CA CYS A 427 7.74 20.14 -18.64
C CYS A 427 7.37 19.81 -17.18
N ASN A 428 8.27 19.18 -16.41
CA ASN A 428 8.05 18.72 -15.03
C ASN A 428 6.71 17.98 -14.86
N GLY A 429 6.36 17.15 -15.85
CA GLY A 429 5.15 16.33 -15.83
C GLY A 429 3.86 17.05 -16.29
N SER A 430 3.89 18.35 -16.58
CA SER A 430 2.71 19.11 -17.00
C SER A 430 2.22 18.76 -18.41
N GLY A 431 3.06 18.12 -19.24
CA GLY A 431 2.79 17.86 -20.65
C GLY A 431 2.72 19.12 -21.51
N LYS A 432 2.90 20.30 -20.91
CA LYS A 432 2.88 21.62 -21.57
C LYS A 432 4.17 22.35 -21.27
N ILE A 433 4.72 23.02 -22.27
CA ILE A 433 5.83 23.95 -22.11
C ILE A 433 5.33 25.36 -22.44
N GLU A 434 5.95 26.37 -21.87
CA GLU A 434 5.68 27.75 -22.26
C GLU A 434 5.94 27.95 -23.77
N PRO A 435 5.13 28.76 -24.45
CA PRO A 435 5.34 29.02 -25.88
C PRO A 435 6.73 29.57 -26.15
N THR A 436 7.53 28.84 -26.92
CA THR A 436 8.89 29.26 -27.32
C THR A 436 8.90 30.47 -28.24
N VAL A 437 7.77 30.79 -28.85
CA VAL A 437 7.56 31.92 -29.77
C VAL A 437 7.88 33.29 -29.15
N LEU A 438 7.78 33.42 -27.83
CA LEU A 438 8.07 34.65 -27.10
C LEU A 438 9.36 34.59 -26.27
N LEU A 439 10.15 33.53 -26.41
CA LEU A 439 11.36 33.34 -25.60
C LEU A 439 12.43 34.40 -25.91
N ASP A 440 12.60 34.74 -27.17
CA ASP A 440 13.51 35.81 -27.61
C ASP A 440 13.15 37.17 -26.99
N LYS A 441 11.85 37.53 -26.98
CA LYS A 441 11.37 38.75 -26.33
C LYS A 441 11.53 38.72 -24.81
N LYS A 442 11.28 37.59 -24.15
CA LYS A 442 11.51 37.44 -22.72
C LYS A 442 12.98 37.65 -22.37
N ILE A 443 13.89 37.01 -23.12
CA ILE A 443 15.35 37.18 -22.95
C ILE A 443 15.74 38.64 -23.19
N GLU A 444 15.26 39.25 -24.27
CA GLU A 444 15.56 40.64 -24.59
C GLU A 444 15.10 41.62 -23.52
N ASN A 445 13.83 41.45 -23.01
CA ASN A 445 13.31 42.29 -21.95
C ASN A 445 14.14 42.17 -20.66
N GLN A 446 14.55 40.95 -20.30
CA GLN A 446 15.38 40.74 -19.12
C GLN A 446 16.78 41.33 -19.29
N ILE A 447 17.40 41.22 -20.47
CA ILE A 447 18.65 41.87 -20.79
C ILE A 447 18.51 43.40 -20.71
N SER A 448 17.41 43.95 -21.21
CA SER A 448 17.11 45.38 -21.12
C SER A 448 17.06 45.84 -19.68
N PHE A 449 16.29 45.12 -18.83
CA PHE A 449 16.18 45.41 -17.39
C PHE A 449 17.53 45.34 -16.67
N LEU A 450 18.30 44.28 -16.89
CA LEU A 450 19.62 44.12 -16.25
C LEU A 450 20.62 45.20 -16.69
N THR A 451 20.50 45.69 -17.91
CA THR A 451 21.43 46.71 -18.46
C THR A 451 21.01 48.11 -18.12
N GLN A 452 19.74 48.47 -18.35
CA GLN A 452 19.23 49.83 -18.20
C GLN A 452 18.91 50.19 -16.73
N ASP A 453 18.27 49.28 -15.98
CA ASP A 453 17.85 49.53 -14.61
C ASP A 453 18.91 49.15 -13.57
N ARG A 454 19.70 48.08 -13.84
CA ARG A 454 20.75 47.59 -12.93
C ARG A 454 22.19 47.92 -13.38
N GLY A 455 22.41 48.47 -14.56
CA GLY A 455 23.69 48.98 -15.05
C GLY A 455 24.73 47.91 -15.42
N HIS A 456 24.33 46.64 -15.59
CA HIS A 456 25.25 45.56 -15.95
C HIS A 456 25.77 45.71 -17.39
N LYS A 457 27.09 45.71 -17.60
CA LYS A 457 27.74 45.77 -18.93
C LYS A 457 28.21 44.43 -19.43
N TYR A 458 28.14 43.39 -18.60
CA TYR A 458 28.47 42.01 -18.95
C TYR A 458 27.34 41.09 -18.42
N ILE A 459 26.86 40.19 -19.28
CA ILE A 459 25.87 39.18 -18.92
C ILE A 459 26.34 37.85 -19.53
N LYS A 460 26.45 36.82 -18.66
CA LYS A 460 26.61 35.43 -19.07
C LYS A 460 25.24 34.79 -19.08
N LEU A 461 24.76 34.41 -20.26
CA LEU A 461 23.47 33.78 -20.49
C LEU A 461 23.67 32.26 -20.60
N VAL A 462 23.17 31.51 -19.63
CA VAL A 462 23.21 30.03 -19.64
C VAL A 462 21.87 29.51 -20.12
N VAL A 463 21.88 28.71 -21.19
CA VAL A 463 20.67 28.26 -21.89
C VAL A 463 20.88 26.86 -22.46
N SER A 464 19.77 26.19 -22.81
CA SER A 464 19.82 24.90 -23.50
C SER A 464 20.59 25.01 -24.86
N PRO A 465 21.21 23.92 -25.35
CA PRO A 465 21.92 23.91 -26.63
C PRO A 465 21.10 24.42 -27.83
N TYR A 466 19.78 24.11 -27.82
CA TYR A 466 18.87 24.57 -28.90
C TYR A 466 18.71 26.09 -28.91
N VAL A 467 18.54 26.70 -27.74
CA VAL A 467 18.41 28.15 -27.59
C VAL A 467 19.74 28.85 -27.90
N ALA A 468 20.86 28.27 -27.45
CA ALA A 468 22.20 28.82 -27.78
C ALA A 468 22.44 28.84 -29.28
N ALA A 469 22.13 27.75 -29.99
CA ALA A 469 22.23 27.68 -31.44
C ALA A 469 21.33 28.71 -32.13
N PHE A 470 20.08 28.90 -31.66
CA PHE A 470 19.16 29.90 -32.17
C PHE A 470 19.71 31.33 -31.99
N LEU A 471 20.21 31.65 -30.79
CA LEU A 471 20.74 32.98 -30.46
C LEU A 471 22.03 33.34 -31.25
N ARG A 472 22.78 32.34 -31.66
CA ARG A 472 24.03 32.49 -32.42
C ARG A 472 23.85 32.41 -33.94
N LYS A 473 22.66 32.08 -34.44
CA LYS A 473 22.38 31.82 -35.85
C LYS A 473 22.60 33.08 -36.69
N GLY A 474 23.42 32.97 -37.73
CA GLY A 474 23.62 33.98 -38.74
C GLY A 474 24.67 35.05 -38.40
N ILE A 475 25.11 35.85 -39.43
CA ILE A 475 26.10 36.90 -39.32
C ILE A 475 25.63 38.03 -38.38
N TRP A 476 24.36 38.43 -38.47
CA TRP A 476 23.67 39.35 -37.58
C TRP A 476 22.79 38.58 -36.57
N SER A 477 23.43 37.71 -35.77
CA SER A 477 22.74 36.91 -34.77
C SER A 477 22.02 37.78 -33.72
N LEU A 478 20.96 37.22 -33.08
CA LEU A 478 20.24 37.91 -31.99
C LEU A 478 21.20 38.36 -30.89
N ARG A 479 22.16 37.52 -30.53
CA ARG A 479 23.23 37.86 -29.58
C ARG A 479 23.94 39.16 -29.98
N ARG A 480 24.44 39.28 -31.23
CA ARG A 480 25.17 40.48 -31.71
C ARG A 480 24.28 41.70 -31.78
N ARG A 481 23.00 41.53 -32.17
CA ARG A 481 22.03 42.65 -32.17
C ARG A 481 21.78 43.20 -30.77
N TRP A 482 21.65 42.35 -29.77
CA TRP A 482 21.48 42.78 -28.39
C TRP A 482 22.78 43.42 -27.83
N GLU A 483 23.95 42.84 -28.10
CA GLU A 483 25.25 43.45 -27.72
C GLU A 483 25.38 44.88 -28.24
N TRP A 484 25.00 45.09 -29.50
CA TRP A 484 25.04 46.42 -30.12
C TRP A 484 23.96 47.36 -29.57
N LYS A 485 22.72 46.88 -29.45
CA LYS A 485 21.57 47.68 -29.01
C LYS A 485 21.73 48.16 -27.55
N TYR A 486 22.19 47.29 -26.67
CA TYR A 486 22.26 47.56 -25.24
C TYR A 486 23.69 47.93 -24.78
N LYS A 487 24.66 47.99 -25.69
CA LYS A 487 26.09 48.33 -25.42
C LYS A 487 26.66 47.46 -24.29
N LEU A 488 26.40 46.16 -24.31
CA LEU A 488 26.85 45.18 -23.35
C LEU A 488 27.66 44.07 -24.00
N ARG A 489 28.38 43.29 -23.22
CA ARG A 489 29.06 42.07 -23.66
C ARG A 489 28.20 40.88 -23.23
N LEU A 490 27.68 40.09 -24.19
CA LEU A 490 26.80 38.93 -23.94
C LEU A 490 27.53 37.63 -24.25
N ARG A 491 27.79 36.81 -23.22
CA ARG A 491 28.40 35.49 -23.39
C ARG A 491 27.28 34.43 -23.27
N VAL A 492 26.99 33.70 -24.33
CA VAL A 492 26.04 32.60 -24.34
C VAL A 492 26.78 31.29 -24.04
N VAL A 493 26.36 30.56 -23.02
CA VAL A 493 26.93 29.28 -22.60
C VAL A 493 25.83 28.22 -22.68
N GLU A 494 26.23 27.04 -23.14
CA GLU A 494 25.31 25.89 -23.30
C GLU A 494 25.33 25.03 -22.06
N ASP A 495 24.12 24.62 -21.58
CA ASP A 495 23.96 23.64 -20.54
C ASP A 495 22.92 22.61 -20.97
N GLN A 496 23.32 21.34 -21.03
CA GLN A 496 22.45 20.23 -21.46
C GLN A 496 21.40 19.85 -20.42
N SER A 497 21.57 20.25 -19.16
CA SER A 497 20.64 19.97 -18.06
C SER A 497 19.41 20.89 -18.07
N LEU A 498 19.47 22.02 -18.80
CA LEU A 498 18.41 23.01 -18.82
C LEU A 498 17.29 22.67 -19.82
N GLY A 499 16.06 22.91 -19.41
CA GLY A 499 14.89 22.88 -20.29
C GLY A 499 14.94 23.96 -21.36
N ILE A 500 14.14 23.80 -22.45
CA ILE A 500 14.18 24.71 -23.62
C ILE A 500 13.82 26.15 -23.25
N VAL A 501 12.95 26.36 -22.27
CA VAL A 501 12.48 27.70 -21.85
C VAL A 501 13.22 28.23 -20.62
N GLU A 502 14.13 27.45 -20.07
CA GLU A 502 14.89 27.80 -18.87
C GLU A 502 16.12 28.60 -19.24
N VAL A 503 16.31 29.75 -18.59
CA VAL A 503 17.36 30.72 -18.91
C VAL A 503 17.91 31.30 -17.60
N HIS A 504 19.21 31.20 -17.39
CA HIS A 504 19.92 31.78 -16.25
C HIS A 504 20.81 32.92 -16.66
N TYR A 505 20.90 33.96 -15.83
CA TYR A 505 21.65 35.19 -16.06
C TYR A 505 22.68 35.39 -14.97
N HIS A 506 23.96 35.39 -15.33
CA HIS A 506 25.07 35.54 -14.39
C HIS A 506 25.95 36.73 -14.73
N ASP A 507 26.66 37.27 -13.74
CA ASP A 507 27.70 38.26 -13.94
C ASP A 507 29.04 37.62 -14.35
N ASP A 508 30.10 38.41 -14.41
CA ASP A 508 31.46 37.97 -14.72
C ASP A 508 32.10 37.07 -13.63
N LYS A 509 31.51 37.07 -12.43
CA LYS A 509 31.90 36.26 -11.26
C LYS A 509 30.99 35.06 -11.01
N ASP A 510 30.13 34.70 -11.99
CA ASP A 510 29.15 33.63 -11.93
C ASP A 510 28.07 33.80 -10.84
N ASN A 511 27.83 35.01 -10.33
CA ASN A 511 26.68 35.27 -9.46
C ASN A 511 25.39 35.39 -10.29
N ASP A 512 24.29 34.80 -9.79
CA ASP A 512 22.97 34.93 -10.40
C ASP A 512 22.48 36.40 -10.31
N LEU A 513 22.02 36.97 -11.43
CA LEU A 513 21.57 38.35 -11.53
C LEU A 513 20.09 38.53 -11.26
N ILE A 514 19.31 37.44 -11.21
CA ILE A 514 17.85 37.47 -11.03
C ILE A 514 17.43 37.09 -9.61
N ASN A 515 18.04 36.07 -9.03
CA ASN A 515 17.66 35.51 -7.72
C ASN A 515 18.47 36.14 -6.56
N LYS A 516 18.61 37.48 -6.54
CA LYS A 516 19.15 38.20 -5.39
C LYS A 516 18.08 38.93 -4.63
#